data_b450b3662a78b56c9d32ab2f69154ad1
#
_entry.id   b450b3662a78b56c9d32ab2f69154ad1
#
_cell.length_a   1.000
_cell.length_b   1.000
_cell.length_c   1.000
_cell.angle_alpha   90.00
_cell.angle_beta   90.00
_cell.angle_gamma   90.00
#
_symmetry.space_group_name_H-M   'P 1'
#
loop_
_entity.id
_entity.type
_entity.pdbx_description
1 polymer ?
#
loop_
_entity_poly.entity_id
_entity_poly.type
_entity_poly.pdbx_seq_one_letter_code
_entity_poly.pdbx_strand_id
1 'polypeptide(L)'
;MTPTMRKSISPDSLMRKQLYEPLEKCEKKPKTAAIIGCDRATDEASELVKIINSAGFELLDITKCKTYEEYLSMAESSLNITYIPTAKPSGEELEKRLGTKHLYLPLCYGYDEIEENYSRLCTQLGVKMPDLAADRESADKALANALEIVENMPIAVDYTALPRPLGFCRLLAEKGFNVKRCYADSFSE
;
A
#
# COMPACT_ATOMS: atom_id res chain seq x y z
N MET A 1 -2.85 28.93 4.93
CA MET A 1 -1.46 28.59 4.53
C MET A 1 -1.53 27.21 3.88
N THR A 2 -1.31 27.15 2.59
CA THR A 2 -1.41 25.87 1.86
C THR A 2 -0.25 24.97 2.22
N PRO A 3 -0.48 23.68 2.52
CA PRO A 3 0.54 22.70 2.90
C PRO A 3 1.67 22.54 1.87
N THR A 4 1.40 22.86 0.63
CA THR A 4 2.27 22.71 -0.53
C THR A 4 3.55 23.57 -0.51
N MET A 5 3.63 24.54 0.40
CA MET A 5 4.81 25.42 0.51
C MET A 5 5.86 24.96 1.54
N ARG A 6 5.65 23.84 2.22
CA ARG A 6 6.60 23.32 3.21
C ARG A 6 7.40 22.15 2.65
N LYS A 7 8.72 22.22 2.79
CA LYS A 7 9.63 21.05 2.61
C LYS A 7 9.51 20.03 3.77
N SER A 8 8.41 20.02 4.49
CA SER A 8 8.17 19.17 5.65
C SER A 8 7.13 18.10 5.31
N ILE A 9 7.09 17.07 6.13
CA ILE A 9 6.08 16.01 6.09
C ILE A 9 4.68 16.59 5.87
N SER A 10 3.87 15.99 5.00
CA SER A 10 2.51 16.44 4.71
C SER A 10 1.61 16.31 5.95
N PRO A 11 0.53 17.11 6.07
CA PRO A 11 -0.42 16.99 7.18
C PRO A 11 -1.01 15.58 7.30
N ASP A 12 -1.29 14.91 6.17
CA ASP A 12 -1.79 13.53 6.14
C ASP A 12 -0.75 12.56 6.71
N SER A 13 0.51 12.66 6.27
CA SER A 13 1.59 11.83 6.82
C SER A 13 1.83 12.08 8.29
N LEU A 14 1.71 13.35 8.76
CA LEU A 14 1.86 13.69 10.16
C LEU A 14 0.73 13.08 11.01
N MET A 15 -0.52 13.20 10.54
CA MET A 15 -1.68 12.61 11.21
C MET A 15 -1.52 11.08 11.33
N ARG A 16 -1.13 10.40 10.24
CA ARG A 16 -0.88 8.96 10.25
C ARG A 16 0.23 8.58 11.22
N LYS A 17 1.29 9.37 11.29
CA LYS A 17 2.37 9.16 12.25
C LYS A 17 1.89 9.32 13.70
N GLN A 18 1.12 10.37 14.00
CA GLN A 18 0.58 10.64 15.34
C GLN A 18 -0.40 9.54 15.79
N LEU A 19 -1.12 8.93 14.86
CA LEU A 19 -2.00 7.81 15.18
C LEU A 19 -1.27 6.65 15.88
N TYR A 20 0.00 6.44 15.63
CA TYR A 20 0.80 5.38 16.23
C TYR A 20 1.72 5.84 17.37
N GLU A 21 1.63 7.11 17.78
CA GLU A 21 2.42 7.67 18.89
C GLU A 21 2.20 6.94 20.23
N PRO A 22 0.95 6.51 20.58
CA PRO A 22 0.70 5.77 21.83
C PRO A 22 1.32 4.37 21.88
N LEU A 23 1.76 3.81 20.74
CA LEU A 23 2.37 2.48 20.74
C LEU A 23 3.75 2.54 21.42
N GLU A 24 3.95 1.69 22.42
CA GLU A 24 5.20 1.60 23.17
C GLU A 24 6.01 0.36 22.77
N LYS A 25 7.31 0.40 23.06
CA LYS A 25 8.21 -0.73 22.79
C LYS A 25 7.84 -1.90 23.68
N CYS A 26 7.57 -3.04 23.08
CA CYS A 26 7.22 -4.29 23.75
C CYS A 26 7.93 -5.49 23.11
N GLU A 27 7.75 -6.66 23.72
CA GLU A 27 8.18 -7.92 23.12
C GLU A 27 7.44 -8.17 21.81
N LYS A 28 8.17 -8.64 20.79
CA LYS A 28 7.58 -8.90 19.47
C LYS A 28 7.02 -10.31 19.40
N LYS A 29 5.77 -10.41 18.95
CA LYS A 29 5.13 -11.68 18.66
C LYS A 29 5.65 -12.21 17.32
N PRO A 30 6.34 -13.37 17.30
CA PRO A 30 6.84 -13.94 16.04
C PRO A 30 5.69 -14.18 15.04
N LYS A 31 6.01 -14.05 13.76
CA LYS A 31 5.05 -14.26 12.68
C LYS A 31 3.78 -13.39 12.79
N THR A 32 3.97 -12.14 13.13
CA THR A 32 2.92 -11.12 13.05
C THR A 32 3.35 -10.02 12.10
N ALA A 33 2.45 -9.60 11.23
CA ALA A 33 2.64 -8.46 10.34
C ALA A 33 1.53 -7.43 10.58
N ALA A 34 1.88 -6.15 10.65
CA ALA A 34 0.90 -5.08 10.82
C ALA A 34 0.86 -4.19 9.58
N ILE A 35 -0.35 -3.88 9.10
CA ILE A 35 -0.56 -2.83 8.10
C ILE A 35 -0.60 -1.49 8.83
N ILE A 36 0.31 -0.59 8.46
CA ILE A 36 0.49 0.71 9.11
C ILE A 36 0.00 1.83 8.19
N GLY A 37 -0.79 2.73 8.76
CA GLY A 37 -1.21 3.97 8.13
C GLY A 37 -2.26 3.81 7.03
N CYS A 38 -2.95 2.69 6.94
CA CYS A 38 -4.11 2.53 6.09
C CYS A 38 -5.39 2.92 6.85
N ASP A 39 -6.29 3.63 6.18
CA ASP A 39 -7.60 4.06 6.68
C ASP A 39 -8.75 3.19 6.12
N ARG A 40 -8.42 2.20 5.32
CA ARG A 40 -9.36 1.21 4.77
C ARG A 40 -8.93 -0.18 5.17
N ALA A 41 -9.89 -1.04 5.46
CA ALA A 41 -9.63 -2.44 5.73
C ALA A 41 -8.90 -3.09 4.55
N THR A 42 -7.84 -3.84 4.86
CA THR A 42 -7.15 -4.63 3.85
C THR A 42 -8.07 -5.74 3.36
N ASP A 43 -8.20 -5.86 2.03
CA ASP A 43 -9.02 -6.90 1.42
C ASP A 43 -8.43 -8.29 1.70
N GLU A 44 -9.20 -9.13 2.36
CA GLU A 44 -8.79 -10.50 2.71
C GLU A 44 -8.58 -11.40 1.47
N ALA A 45 -9.22 -11.07 0.35
CA ALA A 45 -9.05 -11.77 -0.91
C ALA A 45 -7.80 -11.32 -1.68
N SER A 46 -7.13 -10.25 -1.25
CA SER A 46 -5.95 -9.73 -1.93
C SER A 46 -4.77 -10.70 -1.86
N GLU A 47 -3.95 -10.68 -2.90
CA GLU A 47 -2.74 -11.51 -2.97
C GLU A 47 -1.74 -11.17 -1.85
N LEU A 48 -1.69 -9.91 -1.42
CA LEU A 48 -0.93 -9.48 -0.25
C LEU A 48 -1.28 -10.32 1.00
N VAL A 49 -2.58 -10.44 1.30
CA VAL A 49 -3.06 -11.19 2.48
C VAL A 49 -2.83 -12.69 2.30
N LYS A 50 -3.06 -13.23 1.10
CA LYS A 50 -2.79 -14.65 0.81
C LYS A 50 -1.31 -15.01 1.02
N ILE A 51 -0.38 -14.17 0.58
CA ILE A 51 1.06 -14.37 0.78
C ILE A 51 1.40 -14.35 2.28
N ILE A 52 0.90 -13.37 3.03
CA ILE A 52 1.12 -13.25 4.48
C ILE A 52 0.59 -14.49 5.20
N ASN A 53 -0.63 -14.92 4.89
CA ASN A 53 -1.26 -16.11 5.48
C ASN A 53 -0.51 -17.41 5.12
N SER A 54 -0.04 -17.54 3.87
CA SER A 54 0.73 -18.71 3.42
C SER A 54 2.06 -18.86 4.16
N ALA A 55 2.64 -17.74 4.60
CA ALA A 55 3.82 -17.70 5.44
C ALA A 55 3.54 -18.04 6.91
N GLY A 56 2.27 -18.24 7.27
CA GLY A 56 1.82 -18.48 8.64
C GLY A 56 1.93 -17.23 9.54
N PHE A 57 1.85 -16.03 8.95
CA PHE A 57 1.81 -14.78 9.69
C PHE A 57 0.36 -14.39 10.01
N GLU A 58 0.15 -13.90 11.22
CA GLU A 58 -1.09 -13.20 11.62
C GLU A 58 -1.02 -11.75 11.11
N LEU A 59 -2.09 -11.28 10.49
CA LEU A 59 -2.17 -9.90 10.00
C LEU A 59 -2.93 -9.03 11.00
N LEU A 60 -2.24 -7.99 11.51
CA LEU A 60 -2.81 -6.95 12.36
C LEU A 60 -3.17 -5.74 11.48
N ASP A 61 -4.41 -5.27 11.59
CA ASP A 61 -4.92 -4.14 10.85
C ASP A 61 -5.71 -3.25 11.81
N ILE A 62 -5.31 -1.99 11.95
CA ILE A 62 -5.95 -1.03 12.85
C ILE A 62 -7.45 -0.89 12.57
N THR A 63 -7.88 -1.05 11.33
CA THR A 63 -9.28 -0.95 10.94
C THR A 63 -10.15 -2.09 11.47
N LYS A 64 -9.53 -3.16 11.94
CA LYS A 64 -10.19 -4.34 12.53
C LYS A 64 -10.17 -4.31 14.06
N CYS A 65 -9.41 -3.42 14.69
CA CYS A 65 -9.35 -3.27 16.13
C CYS A 65 -10.70 -2.76 16.67
N LYS A 66 -11.24 -3.45 17.66
CA LYS A 66 -12.50 -3.12 18.32
C LYS A 66 -12.29 -2.46 19.68
N THR A 67 -11.12 -2.65 20.28
CA THR A 67 -10.76 -2.11 21.59
C THR A 67 -9.43 -1.37 21.51
N TYR A 68 -9.16 -0.56 22.52
CA TYR A 68 -7.90 0.15 22.64
C TYR A 68 -6.73 -0.80 22.91
N GLU A 69 -6.97 -1.89 23.64
CA GLU A 69 -5.99 -2.94 23.89
C GLU A 69 -5.59 -3.65 22.59
N GLU A 70 -6.55 -3.98 21.73
CA GLU A 70 -6.26 -4.53 20.39
C GLU A 70 -5.43 -3.57 19.54
N TYR A 71 -5.72 -2.28 19.60
CA TYR A 71 -4.90 -1.28 18.94
C TYR A 71 -3.48 -1.25 19.53
N LEU A 72 -3.30 -1.26 20.85
CA LEU A 72 -1.98 -1.28 21.47
C LEU A 72 -1.18 -2.54 21.11
N SER A 73 -1.85 -3.69 20.91
CA SER A 73 -1.20 -4.94 20.49
C SER A 73 -0.55 -4.85 19.10
N MET A 74 -0.87 -3.86 18.29
CA MET A 74 -0.14 -3.61 17.02
C MET A 74 1.36 -3.36 17.25
N ALA A 75 1.76 -2.90 18.43
CA ALA A 75 3.16 -2.75 18.80
C ALA A 75 3.91 -4.09 18.87
N GLU A 76 3.21 -5.21 19.04
CA GLU A 76 3.79 -6.56 19.12
C GLU A 76 4.21 -7.10 17.74
N SER A 77 3.85 -6.42 16.65
CA SER A 77 4.18 -6.89 15.31
C SER A 77 5.68 -7.10 15.10
N SER A 78 6.04 -8.18 14.40
CA SER A 78 7.42 -8.47 14.00
C SER A 78 7.80 -7.84 12.64
N LEU A 79 6.81 -7.44 11.86
CA LEU A 79 6.94 -6.78 10.57
C LEU A 79 5.87 -5.71 10.39
N ASN A 80 6.25 -4.49 10.06
CA ASN A 80 5.32 -3.44 9.67
C ASN A 80 5.34 -3.26 8.15
N ILE A 81 4.18 -3.20 7.53
CA ILE A 81 4.00 -3.02 6.09
C ILE A 81 3.25 -1.70 5.87
N THR A 82 3.77 -0.86 4.97
CA THR A 82 3.07 0.31 4.45
C THR A 82 2.99 0.23 2.93
N TYR A 83 1.89 0.66 2.33
CA TYR A 83 1.72 0.68 0.88
C TYR A 83 1.22 2.02 0.34
N ILE A 84 0.74 2.91 1.20
CA ILE A 84 0.37 4.28 0.84
C ILE A 84 1.60 5.18 1.03
N PRO A 85 1.95 6.07 0.08
CA PRO A 85 3.12 6.94 0.20
C PRO A 85 3.11 7.79 1.48
N THR A 86 1.95 8.31 1.88
CA THR A 86 1.78 9.13 3.08
C THR A 86 1.89 8.34 4.39
N ALA A 87 1.83 7.00 4.34
CA ALA A 87 2.04 6.11 5.48
C ALA A 87 3.50 5.70 5.68
N LYS A 88 4.34 5.80 4.64
CA LYS A 88 5.75 5.42 4.71
C LYS A 88 6.50 6.04 5.89
N PRO A 89 6.36 7.37 6.18
CA PRO A 89 7.02 7.99 7.34
C PRO A 89 6.58 7.41 8.69
N SER A 90 5.36 6.87 8.79
CA SER A 90 4.90 6.18 10.01
C SER A 90 5.60 4.86 10.21
N GLY A 91 5.76 4.07 9.14
CA GLY A 91 6.51 2.81 9.19
C GLY A 91 7.97 3.01 9.55
N GLU A 92 8.64 4.00 8.94
CA GLU A 92 10.03 4.36 9.23
C GLU A 92 10.21 4.84 10.67
N GLU A 93 9.26 5.58 11.21
CA GLU A 93 9.30 6.05 12.59
C GLU A 93 9.10 4.90 13.58
N LEU A 94 8.15 4.01 13.32
CA LEU A 94 7.94 2.83 14.15
C LEU A 94 9.15 1.88 14.15
N GLU A 95 9.82 1.70 13.01
CA GLU A 95 11.07 0.94 12.95
C GLU A 95 12.13 1.56 13.86
N LYS A 96 12.30 2.88 13.80
CA LYS A 96 13.26 3.64 14.58
C LYS A 96 12.98 3.59 16.09
N ARG A 97 11.70 3.74 16.48
CA ARG A 97 11.28 3.86 17.88
C ARG A 97 10.99 2.52 18.54
N LEU A 98 10.34 1.60 17.85
CA LEU A 98 9.92 0.30 18.39
C LEU A 98 10.86 -0.84 17.98
N GLY A 99 11.74 -0.64 17.00
CA GLY A 99 12.63 -1.67 16.46
C GLY A 99 11.91 -2.72 15.59
N THR A 100 10.65 -2.47 15.19
CA THR A 100 9.91 -3.36 14.29
C THR A 100 10.37 -3.13 12.85
N LYS A 101 10.82 -4.17 12.16
CA LYS A 101 11.23 -4.05 10.76
C LYS A 101 10.11 -3.47 9.90
N HIS A 102 10.46 -2.51 9.04
CA HIS A 102 9.51 -1.87 8.14
C HIS A 102 9.75 -2.28 6.68
N LEU A 103 8.67 -2.64 5.99
CA LEU A 103 8.66 -2.95 4.57
C LEU A 103 7.68 -2.00 3.84
N TYR A 104 8.24 -1.13 3.00
CA TYR A 104 7.43 -0.28 2.13
C TYR A 104 7.17 -0.98 0.80
N LEU A 105 5.92 -1.27 0.51
CA LEU A 105 5.43 -1.88 -0.73
C LEU A 105 4.48 -0.88 -1.40
N PRO A 106 5.00 0.10 -2.16
CA PRO A 106 4.17 1.15 -2.73
C PRO A 106 3.03 0.58 -3.56
N LEU A 107 1.82 1.11 -3.39
CA LEU A 107 0.72 0.81 -4.28
C LEU A 107 1.14 1.14 -5.71
N CYS A 108 1.03 0.20 -6.62
CA CYS A 108 1.46 0.32 -8.01
C CYS A 108 0.43 -0.30 -8.94
N TYR A 109 0.53 0.04 -10.22
CA TYR A 109 -0.40 -0.38 -11.27
C TYR A 109 0.30 -1.14 -12.39
N GLY A 110 1.62 -0.95 -12.55
CA GLY A 110 2.45 -1.69 -13.50
C GLY A 110 2.67 -3.13 -13.02
N TYR A 111 2.53 -4.11 -13.90
CA TYR A 111 2.65 -5.53 -13.54
C TYR A 111 4.05 -5.86 -12.99
N ASP A 112 5.09 -5.30 -13.60
CA ASP A 112 6.48 -5.53 -13.16
C ASP A 112 6.71 -4.95 -11.74
N GLU A 113 6.14 -3.78 -11.44
CA GLU A 113 6.22 -3.16 -10.11
C GLU A 113 5.45 -3.99 -9.05
N ILE A 114 4.30 -4.57 -9.44
CA ILE A 114 3.51 -5.46 -8.57
C ILE A 114 4.31 -6.73 -8.26
N GLU A 115 4.90 -7.35 -9.28
CA GLU A 115 5.72 -8.55 -9.13
C GLU A 115 6.96 -8.28 -8.25
N GLU A 116 7.63 -7.14 -8.44
CA GLU A 116 8.75 -6.73 -7.60
C GLU A 116 8.34 -6.56 -6.13
N ASN A 117 7.20 -5.90 -5.86
CA ASN A 117 6.68 -5.74 -4.51
C ASN A 117 6.39 -7.08 -3.84
N TYR A 118 5.72 -8.01 -4.55
CA TYR A 118 5.44 -9.33 -4.00
C TYR A 118 6.71 -10.17 -3.84
N SER A 119 7.68 -10.05 -4.73
CA SER A 119 8.99 -10.70 -4.58
C SER A 119 9.71 -10.23 -3.31
N ARG A 120 9.68 -8.93 -3.04
CA ARG A 120 10.26 -8.34 -1.81
C ARG A 120 9.53 -8.85 -0.56
N LEU A 121 8.19 -8.91 -0.60
CA LEU A 121 7.39 -9.45 0.49
C LEU A 121 7.71 -10.93 0.74
N CYS A 122 7.70 -11.76 -0.32
CA CYS A 122 7.99 -13.18 -0.23
C CYS A 122 9.40 -13.45 0.31
N THR A 123 10.38 -12.68 -0.14
CA THR A 123 11.76 -12.74 0.38
C THR A 123 11.79 -12.41 1.88
N GLN A 124 11.05 -11.37 2.31
CA GLN A 124 10.98 -10.97 3.70
C GLN A 124 10.31 -12.03 4.60
N LEU A 125 9.28 -12.71 4.08
CA LEU A 125 8.52 -13.73 4.81
C LEU A 125 9.13 -15.14 4.68
N GLY A 126 10.12 -15.32 3.80
CA GLY A 126 10.76 -16.62 3.56
C GLY A 126 9.86 -17.61 2.81
N VAL A 127 8.98 -17.14 1.93
CA VAL A 127 8.07 -17.99 1.14
C VAL A 127 8.33 -17.83 -0.36
N LYS A 128 7.86 -18.80 -1.13
CA LYS A 128 7.97 -18.75 -2.58
C LYS A 128 6.97 -17.76 -3.17
N MET A 129 7.39 -17.03 -4.19
CA MET A 129 6.53 -16.18 -5.00
C MET A 129 5.39 -16.99 -5.62
N PRO A 130 4.11 -16.58 -5.49
CA PRO A 130 3.00 -17.19 -6.21
C PRO A 130 3.10 -16.96 -7.72
N ASP A 131 2.44 -17.80 -8.49
CA ASP A 131 2.25 -17.57 -9.92
C ASP A 131 1.10 -16.59 -10.13
N LEU A 132 1.39 -15.43 -10.71
CA LEU A 132 0.44 -14.35 -10.95
C LEU A 132 -0.06 -14.32 -12.42
N ALA A 133 0.24 -15.34 -13.22
CA ALA A 133 -0.12 -15.34 -14.64
C ALA A 133 -1.64 -15.26 -14.86
N ALA A 134 -2.43 -15.99 -14.07
CA ALA A 134 -3.89 -15.97 -14.15
C ALA A 134 -4.49 -14.61 -13.73
N ASP A 135 -3.92 -13.99 -12.71
CA ASP A 135 -4.37 -12.66 -12.26
C ASP A 135 -4.05 -11.59 -13.31
N ARG A 136 -2.87 -11.68 -13.94
CA ARG A 136 -2.47 -10.81 -15.05
C ARG A 136 -3.41 -10.95 -16.25
N GLU A 137 -3.72 -12.18 -16.65
CA GLU A 137 -4.66 -12.44 -17.73
C GLU A 137 -6.06 -11.90 -17.43
N SER A 138 -6.54 -12.10 -16.20
CA SER A 138 -7.82 -11.57 -15.74
C SER A 138 -7.85 -10.03 -15.76
N ALA A 139 -6.79 -9.38 -15.32
CA ALA A 139 -6.65 -7.92 -15.35
C ALA A 139 -6.61 -7.38 -16.78
N ASP A 140 -5.86 -8.04 -17.68
CA ASP A 140 -5.78 -7.67 -19.09
C ASP A 140 -7.14 -7.78 -19.78
N LYS A 141 -7.88 -8.84 -19.49
CA LYS A 141 -9.24 -9.04 -20.01
C LYS A 141 -10.20 -7.96 -19.50
N ALA A 142 -10.11 -7.61 -18.21
CA ALA A 142 -10.94 -6.54 -17.64
C ALA A 142 -10.61 -5.17 -18.26
N LEU A 143 -9.33 -4.87 -18.48
CA LEU A 143 -8.89 -3.63 -19.13
C LEU A 143 -9.32 -3.58 -20.60
N ALA A 144 -9.25 -4.68 -21.34
CA ALA A 144 -9.74 -4.77 -22.71
C ALA A 144 -11.25 -4.50 -22.79
N ASN A 145 -12.04 -5.13 -21.92
CA ASN A 145 -13.48 -4.90 -21.85
C ASN A 145 -13.80 -3.42 -21.48
N ALA A 146 -13.04 -2.84 -20.55
CA ALA A 146 -13.22 -1.44 -20.20
C ALA A 146 -12.89 -0.51 -21.37
N LEU A 147 -11.86 -0.81 -22.14
CA LEU A 147 -11.47 -0.05 -23.33
C LEU A 147 -12.59 -0.08 -24.41
N GLU A 148 -13.22 -1.22 -24.62
CA GLU A 148 -14.37 -1.34 -25.52
C GLU A 148 -15.56 -0.48 -25.10
N ILE A 149 -15.81 -0.36 -23.76
CA ILE A 149 -16.92 0.44 -23.22
C ILE A 149 -16.64 1.95 -23.35
N VAL A 150 -15.42 2.38 -23.05
CA VAL A 150 -15.09 3.81 -23.08
C VAL A 150 -14.64 4.29 -24.47
N GLU A 151 -14.33 3.38 -25.38
CA GLU A 151 -13.87 3.66 -26.74
C GLU A 151 -12.72 4.69 -26.73
N ASN A 152 -12.85 5.77 -27.48
CA ASN A 152 -11.85 6.85 -27.56
C ASN A 152 -12.20 8.05 -26.64
N MET A 153 -13.00 7.82 -25.59
CA MET A 153 -13.36 8.88 -24.64
C MET A 153 -12.10 9.45 -23.99
N PRO A 154 -11.92 10.78 -23.93
CA PRO A 154 -10.78 11.40 -23.27
C PRO A 154 -10.86 11.19 -21.75
N ILE A 155 -9.79 10.67 -21.16
CA ILE A 155 -9.68 10.37 -19.73
C ILE A 155 -8.80 11.42 -19.06
N ALA A 156 -9.25 11.92 -17.93
CA ALA A 156 -8.45 12.67 -16.97
C ALA A 156 -8.41 11.94 -15.64
N VAL A 157 -7.23 11.83 -15.04
CA VAL A 157 -7.01 11.20 -13.75
C VAL A 157 -6.60 12.26 -12.75
N ASP A 158 -7.21 12.23 -11.56
CA ASP A 158 -6.94 13.16 -10.47
C ASP A 158 -6.40 12.43 -9.24
N TYR A 159 -5.42 13.02 -8.55
CA TYR A 159 -4.77 12.44 -7.36
C TYR A 159 -5.74 12.22 -6.19
N THR A 160 -6.88 12.91 -6.17
CA THR A 160 -7.91 12.70 -5.15
C THR A 160 -8.69 11.41 -5.35
N ALA A 161 -8.71 10.87 -6.57
CA ALA A 161 -9.41 9.63 -6.89
C ALA A 161 -8.61 8.39 -6.49
N LEU A 162 -7.27 8.45 -6.64
CA LEU A 162 -6.40 7.32 -6.35
C LEU A 162 -4.96 7.77 -6.07
N PRO A 163 -4.20 7.05 -5.24
CA PRO A 163 -2.79 7.32 -5.01
C PRO A 163 -1.95 7.00 -6.26
N ARG A 164 -0.84 7.70 -6.44
CA ARG A 164 0.11 7.50 -7.56
C ARG A 164 -0.57 7.59 -8.94
N PRO A 165 -1.28 8.69 -9.25
CA PRO A 165 -2.08 8.82 -10.47
C PRO A 165 -1.25 8.70 -11.76
N LEU A 166 0.03 9.07 -11.74
CA LEU A 166 0.94 8.93 -12.88
C LEU A 166 1.16 7.45 -13.26
N GLY A 167 1.32 6.56 -12.29
CA GLY A 167 1.44 5.11 -12.53
C GLY A 167 0.19 4.53 -13.16
N PHE A 168 -0.99 4.97 -12.71
CA PHE A 168 -2.26 4.56 -13.29
C PHE A 168 -2.44 5.11 -14.72
N CYS A 169 -2.13 6.39 -14.95
CA CYS A 169 -2.14 6.98 -16.30
C CYS A 169 -1.22 6.22 -17.26
N ARG A 170 -0.04 5.81 -16.78
CA ARG A 170 0.90 5.01 -17.57
C ARG A 170 0.28 3.67 -17.97
N LEU A 171 -0.29 2.91 -17.02
CA LEU A 171 -0.98 1.65 -17.31
C LEU A 171 -2.08 1.85 -18.36
N LEU A 172 -2.95 2.84 -18.16
CA LEU A 172 -4.04 3.12 -19.10
C LEU A 172 -3.52 3.46 -20.50
N ALA A 173 -2.48 4.29 -20.61
CA ALA A 173 -1.88 4.66 -21.89
C ALA A 173 -1.23 3.44 -22.60
N GLU A 174 -0.53 2.59 -21.86
CA GLU A 174 0.06 1.33 -22.35
C GLU A 174 -1.01 0.34 -22.86
N LYS A 175 -2.23 0.38 -22.28
CA LYS A 175 -3.38 -0.43 -22.70
C LYS A 175 -4.26 0.25 -23.77
N GLY A 176 -3.85 1.41 -24.29
CA GLY A 176 -4.50 2.06 -25.42
C GLY A 176 -5.63 3.05 -25.07
N PHE A 177 -5.85 3.34 -23.80
CA PHE A 177 -6.82 4.35 -23.39
C PHE A 177 -6.39 5.77 -23.77
N ASN A 178 -7.34 6.61 -24.11
CA ASN A 178 -7.11 8.01 -24.51
C ASN A 178 -6.88 8.93 -23.29
N VAL A 179 -5.77 8.75 -22.58
CA VAL A 179 -5.39 9.59 -21.43
C VAL A 179 -4.95 10.97 -21.91
N LYS A 180 -5.62 12.02 -21.49
CA LYS A 180 -5.34 13.41 -21.88
C LYS A 180 -4.71 14.24 -20.77
N ARG A 181 -5.06 13.97 -19.50
CA ARG A 181 -4.58 14.75 -18.36
C ARG A 181 -4.37 13.88 -17.14
N CYS A 182 -3.33 14.21 -16.39
CA CYS A 182 -3.10 13.69 -15.05
C CYS A 182 -2.86 14.86 -14.11
N TYR A 183 -3.62 14.92 -13.03
CA TYR A 183 -3.44 15.91 -11.97
C TYR A 183 -2.76 15.22 -10.80
N ALA A 184 -1.57 15.66 -10.45
CA ALA A 184 -0.79 15.17 -9.32
C ALA A 184 -0.45 16.34 -8.40
N ASP A 185 -0.50 16.12 -7.09
CA ASP A 185 -0.18 17.14 -6.10
C ASP A 185 1.32 17.28 -5.84
N SER A 186 2.07 16.21 -6.05
CA SER A 186 3.53 16.21 -5.99
C SER A 186 4.13 15.14 -6.89
N PHE A 187 5.40 15.34 -7.26
CA PHE A 187 6.21 14.37 -8.03
C PHE A 187 7.27 13.68 -7.15
N SER A 188 7.31 14.01 -5.85
CA SER A 188 8.17 13.34 -4.89
C SER A 188 7.51 12.06 -4.40
N GLU A 189 8.10 10.93 -4.72
CA GLU A 189 7.77 9.64 -4.10
C GLU A 189 8.43 9.48 -2.73
#